data_7ffc5d37dc0ee00faeb848eb7e105273
#
_entry.id   7ffc5d37dc0ee00faeb848eb7e105273
#
_cell.length_a   1.000
_cell.length_b   1.000
_cell.length_c   1.000
_cell.angle_alpha   90.00
_cell.angle_beta   90.00
_cell.angle_gamma   90.00
#
_symmetry.space_group_name_H-M   'P 1'
#
loop_
_entity.id
_entity.type
_entity.pdbx_description
1 polymer ?
#
loop_
_entity_poly.entity_id
_entity_poly.type
_entity_poly.pdbx_seq_one_letter_code
_entity_poly.pdbx_strand_id
1 'polypeptide(L)'
;MKNSTSLPLKPRILFILHLPPPVHGAAMMGQYIHDSKVINGRFDCHYINLTTAKSLQNIGKGGVKKLWRFFCLLLRIVKGLVRVKPQLVYVTPNSHGGAFYKDFVVVQLIKLMGYRVIVHYHNKGVATRQDRWLDDKLYRLFFKNLKVILLAEALYKDVEKYVKREDVFVCPNGIPASLDKEPVAERKNEIPQLLFLSNLLVDKGVLVLLDALKVLKKKGYSFVCHFVGGETAEIDAARFAEEVKTRGLNQMALYLGKRYGEEKNEEYGNADVFVFPSLDEAFPLVNLEAMEFKLPIVASDVGGVTSEVVDGENGFICKPGDTEAFVESIKKLLDDSDLRTKMGEAGYRRFKENFILNVFENRLAKGLGGGSLTLAYFHGKKYNGDKNVFFDNADIFVFPTSNEAFGLVLLEAMEHAVPCISTREGGVSAIIDDGVNGFMVEKRDANALADRIEFLLTHPEERLRMGIAGYQKFKNEFTLPKFETRMKQILERANEEW
;
A
#
# COMPACT_ATOMS: atom_id res chain seq x y z
N MET A 1 32.73 -8.99 -35.43
CA MET A 1 32.24 -9.88 -34.35
C MET A 1 31.18 -9.11 -33.55
N LYS A 2 29.90 -9.46 -33.72
CA LYS A 2 28.81 -8.83 -32.99
C LYS A 2 28.76 -9.46 -31.59
N ASN A 3 29.22 -8.72 -30.58
CA ASN A 3 28.95 -9.07 -29.20
C ASN A 3 27.44 -8.88 -28.91
N SER A 4 26.67 -9.94 -29.06
CA SER A 4 25.34 -10.01 -28.52
C SER A 4 25.46 -10.09 -26.98
N THR A 5 25.40 -8.97 -26.30
CA THR A 5 25.16 -8.94 -24.87
C THR A 5 23.75 -9.47 -24.63
N SER A 6 23.67 -10.77 -24.36
CA SER A 6 22.41 -11.38 -23.87
C SER A 6 22.05 -10.67 -22.57
N LEU A 7 20.88 -10.00 -22.56
CA LEU A 7 20.28 -9.48 -21.34
C LEU A 7 20.25 -10.60 -20.29
N PRO A 8 20.61 -10.33 -19.03
CA PRO A 8 20.55 -11.34 -17.99
C PRO A 8 19.14 -11.93 -17.93
N LEU A 9 19.06 -13.26 -17.95
CA LEU A 9 17.79 -14.00 -17.88
C LEU A 9 17.08 -13.58 -16.58
N LYS A 10 15.84 -13.08 -16.70
CA LYS A 10 14.99 -12.73 -15.54
C LYS A 10 14.85 -13.95 -14.63
N PRO A 11 14.95 -13.77 -13.28
CA PRO A 11 14.68 -14.86 -12.36
C PRO A 11 13.25 -15.38 -12.54
N ARG A 12 13.09 -16.71 -12.62
CA ARG A 12 11.77 -17.35 -12.78
C ARG A 12 11.11 -17.53 -11.42
N ILE A 13 9.90 -17.00 -11.28
CA ILE A 13 9.08 -17.13 -10.07
C ILE A 13 7.75 -17.79 -10.44
N LEU A 14 7.36 -18.80 -9.67
CA LEU A 14 6.03 -19.38 -9.73
C LEU A 14 5.19 -18.80 -8.59
N PHE A 15 4.20 -18.00 -8.95
CA PHE A 15 3.23 -17.42 -8.02
C PHE A 15 2.03 -18.36 -7.85
N ILE A 16 1.76 -18.79 -6.62
CA ILE A 16 0.60 -19.59 -6.23
C ILE A 16 -0.22 -18.74 -5.26
N LEU A 17 -1.21 -18.04 -5.77
CA LEU A 17 -1.92 -17.00 -5.03
C LEU A 17 -3.43 -17.05 -5.28
N HIS A 18 -4.18 -16.39 -4.40
CA HIS A 18 -5.61 -16.25 -4.57
C HIS A 18 -5.91 -15.20 -5.63
N LEU A 19 -6.79 -15.54 -6.59
CA LEU A 19 -7.31 -14.62 -7.59
C LEU A 19 -8.84 -14.60 -7.53
N PRO A 20 -9.47 -13.47 -7.82
CA PRO A 20 -10.92 -13.39 -7.96
C PRO A 20 -11.46 -14.33 -9.06
N PRO A 21 -12.71 -14.80 -9.01
CA PRO A 21 -13.62 -14.75 -7.88
C PRO A 21 -13.31 -15.82 -6.81
N PRO A 22 -13.72 -15.65 -5.55
CA PRO A 22 -14.49 -14.54 -4.99
C PRO A 22 -13.64 -13.31 -4.67
N VAL A 23 -14.28 -12.12 -4.65
CA VAL A 23 -13.60 -10.87 -4.33
C VAL A 23 -13.46 -10.74 -2.82
N HIS A 24 -12.23 -10.66 -2.35
CA HIS A 24 -11.83 -10.36 -0.96
C HIS A 24 -10.40 -9.80 -0.95
N GLY A 25 -9.95 -9.18 0.16
CA GLY A 25 -8.69 -8.46 0.23
C GLY A 25 -7.48 -9.24 -0.34
N ALA A 26 -7.28 -10.50 0.10
CA ALA A 26 -6.17 -11.32 -0.40
C ALA A 26 -6.27 -11.63 -1.91
N ALA A 27 -7.50 -11.81 -2.46
CA ALA A 27 -7.69 -12.04 -3.87
C ALA A 27 -7.44 -10.77 -4.70
N MET A 28 -7.82 -9.60 -4.19
CA MET A 28 -7.51 -8.31 -4.82
C MET A 28 -6.01 -8.06 -4.86
N MET A 29 -5.29 -8.31 -3.76
CA MET A 29 -3.83 -8.21 -3.74
C MET A 29 -3.18 -9.20 -4.72
N GLY A 30 -3.73 -10.43 -4.82
CA GLY A 30 -3.30 -11.41 -5.82
C GLY A 30 -3.49 -10.90 -7.25
N GLN A 31 -4.61 -10.22 -7.54
CA GLN A 31 -4.87 -9.61 -8.84
C GLN A 31 -3.89 -8.48 -9.13
N TYR A 32 -3.60 -7.61 -8.16
CA TYR A 32 -2.62 -6.54 -8.33
C TYR A 32 -1.22 -7.09 -8.60
N ILE A 33 -0.81 -8.16 -7.91
CA ILE A 33 0.48 -8.84 -8.19
C ILE A 33 0.50 -9.44 -9.59
N HIS A 34 -0.59 -10.11 -10.00
CA HIS A 34 -0.71 -10.73 -11.32
C HIS A 34 -0.59 -9.69 -12.45
N ASP A 35 -1.26 -8.55 -12.31
CA ASP A 35 -1.33 -7.51 -13.34
C ASP A 35 -0.19 -6.50 -13.25
N SER A 36 0.67 -6.59 -12.23
CA SER A 36 1.77 -5.67 -11.97
C SER A 36 2.77 -5.62 -13.11
N LYS A 37 2.92 -4.45 -13.72
CA LYS A 37 3.96 -4.20 -14.71
C LYS A 37 5.37 -4.19 -14.08
N VAL A 38 5.48 -3.79 -12.82
CA VAL A 38 6.73 -3.76 -12.06
C VAL A 38 7.23 -5.19 -11.82
N ILE A 39 6.39 -6.07 -11.27
CA ILE A 39 6.75 -7.45 -10.94
C ILE A 39 7.01 -8.26 -12.23
N ASN A 40 6.09 -8.21 -13.20
CA ASN A 40 6.24 -8.91 -14.48
C ASN A 40 7.37 -8.34 -15.37
N GLY A 41 7.69 -7.06 -15.19
CA GLY A 41 8.85 -6.44 -15.82
C GLY A 41 10.17 -6.97 -15.25
N ARG A 42 10.21 -7.28 -13.97
CA ARG A 42 11.40 -7.65 -13.19
C ARG A 42 11.70 -9.15 -13.23
N PHE A 43 10.68 -10.00 -13.22
CA PHE A 43 10.76 -11.45 -13.14
C PHE A 43 10.11 -12.12 -14.36
N ASP A 44 10.50 -13.37 -14.64
CA ASP A 44 9.77 -14.28 -15.51
C ASP A 44 8.70 -14.97 -14.65
N CYS A 45 7.48 -14.41 -14.68
CA CYS A 45 6.40 -14.73 -13.77
C CYS A 45 5.44 -15.77 -14.37
N HIS A 46 5.15 -16.79 -13.56
CA HIS A 46 4.14 -17.79 -13.87
C HIS A 46 3.13 -17.87 -12.73
N TYR A 47 1.84 -18.05 -13.04
CA TYR A 47 0.76 -17.91 -12.06
C TYR A 47 -0.12 -19.16 -11.98
N ILE A 48 -0.43 -19.59 -10.75
CA ILE A 48 -1.41 -20.64 -10.45
C ILE A 48 -2.40 -20.09 -9.43
N ASN A 49 -3.70 -20.12 -9.77
CA ASN A 49 -4.75 -19.72 -8.83
C ASN A 49 -4.95 -20.79 -7.76
N LEU A 50 -4.73 -20.43 -6.50
CA LEU A 50 -4.91 -21.26 -5.29
C LEU A 50 -6.38 -21.39 -4.89
N THR A 51 -7.26 -20.52 -5.41
CA THR A 51 -8.67 -20.47 -5.05
C THR A 51 -9.39 -21.73 -5.55
N THR A 52 -10.04 -22.45 -4.65
CA THR A 52 -10.85 -23.64 -4.97
C THR A 52 -12.36 -23.40 -4.83
N ALA A 53 -12.78 -22.33 -4.15
CA ALA A 53 -14.17 -21.93 -3.99
C ALA A 53 -14.62 -20.98 -5.12
N LYS A 54 -15.85 -21.15 -5.64
CA LYS A 54 -16.41 -20.27 -6.67
C LYS A 54 -17.17 -19.07 -6.11
N SER A 55 -17.58 -19.11 -4.82
CA SER A 55 -18.31 -18.04 -4.14
C SER A 55 -17.99 -18.03 -2.64
N LEU A 56 -18.20 -16.89 -1.97
CA LEU A 56 -18.00 -16.73 -0.52
C LEU A 56 -18.87 -17.70 0.28
N GLN A 57 -20.11 -17.97 -0.18
CA GLN A 57 -21.06 -18.88 0.48
C GLN A 57 -20.64 -20.36 0.45
N ASN A 58 -19.70 -20.72 -0.42
CA ASN A 58 -19.17 -22.09 -0.57
C ASN A 58 -17.86 -22.32 0.20
N ILE A 59 -17.37 -21.31 0.90
CA ILE A 59 -16.20 -21.43 1.76
C ILE A 59 -16.58 -22.31 2.98
N GLY A 60 -15.84 -23.36 3.23
CA GLY A 60 -16.06 -24.26 4.38
C GLY A 60 -16.95 -25.49 4.12
N LYS A 61 -17.82 -25.50 3.10
CA LYS A 61 -18.66 -26.68 2.79
C LYS A 61 -17.81 -27.79 2.13
N GLY A 62 -17.79 -29.00 2.72
CA GLY A 62 -17.04 -30.18 2.23
C GLY A 62 -17.77 -30.92 1.11
N GLY A 63 -17.06 -31.86 0.41
CA GLY A 63 -17.61 -32.77 -0.59
C GLY A 63 -16.57 -33.35 -1.50
N VAL A 64 -16.87 -34.50 -2.12
CA VAL A 64 -15.98 -35.22 -3.06
C VAL A 64 -15.49 -34.31 -4.21
N LYS A 65 -16.36 -33.43 -4.73
CA LYS A 65 -16.00 -32.46 -5.77
C LYS A 65 -14.89 -31.49 -5.34
N LYS A 66 -14.83 -31.15 -4.05
CA LYS A 66 -13.80 -30.26 -3.50
C LYS A 66 -12.45 -30.97 -3.38
N LEU A 67 -12.48 -32.22 -2.96
CA LEU A 67 -11.27 -33.06 -2.91
C LEU A 67 -10.69 -33.28 -4.31
N TRP A 68 -11.53 -33.58 -5.29
CA TRP A 68 -11.11 -33.71 -6.69
C TRP A 68 -10.47 -32.41 -7.24
N ARG A 69 -11.09 -31.26 -6.98
CA ARG A 69 -10.51 -29.96 -7.38
C ARG A 69 -9.16 -29.71 -6.72
N PHE A 70 -9.02 -30.10 -5.45
CA PHE A 70 -7.74 -29.96 -4.73
C PHE A 70 -6.69 -30.89 -5.35
N PHE A 71 -7.03 -32.13 -5.67
CA PHE A 71 -6.13 -33.04 -6.39
C PHE A 71 -5.69 -32.47 -7.74
N CYS A 72 -6.62 -31.94 -8.54
CA CYS A 72 -6.30 -31.27 -9.80
C CYS A 72 -5.40 -30.03 -9.60
N LEU A 73 -5.54 -29.30 -8.48
CA LEU A 73 -4.65 -28.20 -8.12
C LEU A 73 -3.23 -28.71 -7.86
N LEU A 74 -3.06 -29.78 -7.10
CA LEU A 74 -1.74 -30.38 -6.83
C LEU A 74 -1.07 -30.84 -8.13
N LEU A 75 -1.80 -31.46 -9.04
CA LEU A 75 -1.27 -31.85 -10.36
C LEU A 75 -0.82 -30.65 -11.18
N ARG A 76 -1.60 -29.53 -11.16
CA ARG A 76 -1.20 -28.29 -11.86
C ARG A 76 0.05 -27.69 -11.25
N ILE A 77 0.20 -27.73 -9.92
CA ILE A 77 1.40 -27.24 -9.21
C ILE A 77 2.61 -28.08 -9.62
N VAL A 78 2.53 -29.42 -9.56
CA VAL A 78 3.61 -30.32 -9.99
C VAL A 78 4.01 -30.05 -11.43
N LYS A 79 3.02 -29.98 -12.34
CA LYS A 79 3.28 -29.67 -13.76
C LYS A 79 3.95 -28.29 -13.92
N GLY A 80 3.51 -27.29 -13.17
CA GLY A 80 4.10 -25.94 -13.16
C GLY A 80 5.56 -25.98 -12.71
N LEU A 81 5.85 -26.63 -11.58
CA LEU A 81 7.20 -26.77 -11.04
C LEU A 81 8.18 -27.46 -12.01
N VAL A 82 7.75 -28.58 -12.62
CA VAL A 82 8.57 -29.33 -13.56
C VAL A 82 8.82 -28.56 -14.87
N ARG A 83 7.79 -27.87 -15.38
CA ARG A 83 7.87 -27.14 -16.66
C ARG A 83 8.62 -25.82 -16.51
N VAL A 84 8.30 -25.03 -15.48
CA VAL A 84 8.87 -23.70 -15.26
C VAL A 84 10.26 -23.78 -14.67
N LYS A 85 10.50 -24.74 -13.79
CA LYS A 85 11.74 -24.87 -12.99
C LYS A 85 12.07 -23.54 -12.29
N PRO A 86 11.16 -23.01 -11.42
CA PRO A 86 11.32 -21.69 -10.81
C PRO A 86 12.50 -21.69 -9.84
N GLN A 87 13.13 -20.53 -9.70
CA GLN A 87 14.16 -20.29 -8.67
C GLN A 87 13.53 -20.00 -7.30
N LEU A 88 12.30 -19.51 -7.31
CA LEU A 88 11.50 -19.21 -6.12
C LEU A 88 10.03 -19.51 -6.40
N VAL A 89 9.34 -20.06 -5.40
CA VAL A 89 7.89 -20.21 -5.39
C VAL A 89 7.32 -19.27 -4.34
N TYR A 90 6.43 -18.38 -4.77
CA TYR A 90 5.71 -17.46 -3.90
C TYR A 90 4.31 -18.01 -3.65
N VAL A 91 3.90 -18.09 -2.38
CA VAL A 91 2.60 -18.66 -1.99
C VAL A 91 1.86 -17.70 -1.03
N THR A 92 0.56 -17.52 -1.22
CA THR A 92 -0.31 -16.79 -0.28
C THR A 92 -1.21 -17.78 0.50
N PRO A 93 -0.69 -18.42 1.55
CA PRO A 93 -1.43 -19.43 2.30
C PRO A 93 -2.39 -18.79 3.29
N ASN A 94 -3.36 -19.61 3.76
CA ASN A 94 -4.16 -19.27 4.92
C ASN A 94 -3.40 -19.65 6.21
N SER A 95 -3.64 -18.85 7.27
CA SER A 95 -2.91 -19.01 8.55
C SER A 95 -3.46 -20.11 9.46
N HIS A 96 -4.74 -20.47 9.34
CA HIS A 96 -5.38 -21.44 10.27
C HIS A 96 -6.58 -22.16 9.66
N GLY A 97 -7.07 -23.18 10.39
CA GLY A 97 -8.27 -23.94 10.05
C GLY A 97 -8.13 -24.87 8.84
N GLY A 98 -9.23 -25.33 8.28
CA GLY A 98 -9.25 -26.27 7.15
C GLY A 98 -8.56 -25.73 5.89
N ALA A 99 -8.52 -24.40 5.71
CA ALA A 99 -7.81 -23.77 4.61
C ALA A 99 -6.29 -23.91 4.79
N PHE A 100 -5.77 -23.73 6.01
CA PHE A 100 -4.37 -23.95 6.32
C PHE A 100 -3.93 -25.40 6.02
N TYR A 101 -4.71 -26.42 6.39
CA TYR A 101 -4.33 -27.81 6.12
C TYR A 101 -4.18 -28.11 4.64
N LYS A 102 -5.05 -27.54 3.81
CA LYS A 102 -4.92 -27.61 2.35
C LYS A 102 -3.60 -26.94 1.88
N ASP A 103 -3.34 -25.74 2.35
CA ASP A 103 -2.19 -24.96 1.93
C ASP A 103 -0.88 -25.53 2.51
N PHE A 104 -0.94 -26.17 3.69
CA PHE A 104 0.15 -26.98 4.25
C PHE A 104 0.60 -28.06 3.27
N VAL A 105 -0.33 -28.86 2.73
CA VAL A 105 -0.01 -29.90 1.75
C VAL A 105 0.65 -29.30 0.50
N VAL A 106 0.15 -28.17 0.00
CA VAL A 106 0.75 -27.47 -1.15
C VAL A 106 2.19 -27.06 -0.86
N VAL A 107 2.45 -26.40 0.28
CA VAL A 107 3.79 -25.94 0.64
C VAL A 107 4.75 -27.09 0.88
N GLN A 108 4.29 -28.18 1.57
CA GLN A 108 5.14 -29.36 1.77
C GLN A 108 5.48 -30.06 0.45
N LEU A 109 4.53 -30.18 -0.47
CA LEU A 109 4.77 -30.73 -1.80
C LEU A 109 5.88 -29.97 -2.55
N ILE A 110 5.82 -28.63 -2.52
CA ILE A 110 6.82 -27.78 -3.18
C ILE A 110 8.20 -27.97 -2.54
N LYS A 111 8.25 -28.01 -1.19
CA LYS A 111 9.50 -28.25 -0.43
C LYS A 111 10.09 -29.62 -0.70
N LEU A 112 9.26 -30.68 -0.75
CA LEU A 112 9.68 -32.04 -1.07
C LEU A 112 10.25 -32.17 -2.48
N MET A 113 9.77 -31.35 -3.44
CA MET A 113 10.34 -31.27 -4.77
C MET A 113 11.63 -30.43 -4.85
N GLY A 114 12.16 -29.93 -3.72
CA GLY A 114 13.43 -29.21 -3.62
C GLY A 114 13.37 -27.73 -3.99
N TYR A 115 12.18 -27.12 -4.11
CA TYR A 115 12.06 -25.72 -4.47
C TYR A 115 12.07 -24.80 -3.23
N ARG A 116 12.67 -23.61 -3.41
CA ARG A 116 12.65 -22.55 -2.39
C ARG A 116 11.27 -21.89 -2.35
N VAL A 117 10.73 -21.70 -1.15
CA VAL A 117 9.39 -21.13 -0.94
C VAL A 117 9.50 -19.89 -0.07
N ILE A 118 8.76 -18.84 -0.48
CA ILE A 118 8.43 -17.70 0.37
C ILE A 118 6.90 -17.63 0.51
N VAL A 119 6.43 -17.42 1.72
CA VAL A 119 4.98 -17.29 1.98
C VAL A 119 4.64 -15.84 2.33
N HIS A 120 3.51 -15.35 1.82
CA HIS A 120 2.99 -14.02 2.14
C HIS A 120 1.61 -14.15 2.78
N TYR A 121 1.52 -13.82 4.05
CA TYR A 121 0.27 -13.86 4.79
C TYR A 121 -0.55 -12.58 4.60
N HIS A 122 -1.78 -12.74 4.11
CA HIS A 122 -2.80 -11.68 4.05
C HIS A 122 -3.87 -11.85 5.15
N ASN A 123 -3.65 -12.76 6.08
CA ASN A 123 -4.48 -13.01 7.26
C ASN A 123 -3.60 -13.36 8.45
N LYS A 124 -4.18 -13.41 9.64
CA LYS A 124 -3.51 -13.84 10.88
C LYS A 124 -4.26 -15.00 11.53
N GLY A 125 -3.71 -15.60 12.56
CA GLY A 125 -4.36 -16.68 13.33
C GLY A 125 -3.48 -17.89 13.64
N VAL A 126 -2.19 -17.85 13.31
CA VAL A 126 -1.23 -18.89 13.72
C VAL A 126 -1.15 -18.95 15.25
N ALA A 127 -0.99 -17.79 15.91
CA ALA A 127 -0.92 -17.70 17.37
C ALA A 127 -2.18 -18.24 18.06
N THR A 128 -3.37 -18.09 17.46
CA THR A 128 -4.64 -18.59 18.04
C THR A 128 -4.76 -20.12 18.06
N ARG A 129 -3.88 -20.82 17.34
CA ARG A 129 -3.90 -22.29 17.18
C ARG A 129 -2.64 -22.96 17.69
N GLN A 130 -1.61 -22.21 18.07
CA GLN A 130 -0.30 -22.73 18.47
C GLN A 130 -0.32 -23.65 19.70
N ASP A 131 -1.37 -23.62 20.53
CA ASP A 131 -1.52 -24.47 21.71
C ASP A 131 -2.21 -25.81 21.38
N ARG A 132 -2.71 -26.00 20.16
CA ARG A 132 -3.26 -27.26 19.71
C ARG A 132 -2.12 -28.18 19.24
N TRP A 133 -1.94 -29.31 19.86
CA TRP A 133 -0.84 -30.25 19.59
C TRP A 133 -0.62 -30.55 18.09
N LEU A 134 -1.69 -30.79 17.32
CA LEU A 134 -1.58 -31.06 15.90
C LEU A 134 -1.14 -29.82 15.12
N ASP A 135 -1.78 -28.68 15.38
CA ASP A 135 -1.47 -27.42 14.70
C ASP A 135 -0.04 -26.97 14.99
N ASP A 136 0.43 -27.07 16.27
CA ASP A 136 1.82 -26.76 16.63
C ASP A 136 2.83 -27.62 15.84
N LYS A 137 2.61 -28.92 15.73
CA LYS A 137 3.48 -29.81 14.94
C LYS A 137 3.48 -29.43 13.45
N LEU A 138 2.29 -29.15 12.90
CA LEU A 138 2.17 -28.77 11.50
C LEU A 138 2.84 -27.42 11.24
N TYR A 139 2.70 -26.43 12.14
CA TYR A 139 3.36 -25.13 12.00
C TYR A 139 4.88 -25.27 12.07
N ARG A 140 5.44 -26.05 13.00
CA ARG A 140 6.89 -26.33 13.06
C ARG A 140 7.42 -26.90 11.74
N LEU A 141 6.68 -27.82 11.13
CA LEU A 141 7.06 -28.40 9.85
C LEU A 141 6.83 -27.42 8.69
N PHE A 142 5.74 -26.64 8.74
CA PHE A 142 5.39 -25.65 7.71
C PHE A 142 6.47 -24.56 7.62
N PHE A 143 6.82 -23.94 8.73
CA PHE A 143 7.74 -22.80 8.75
C PHE A 143 9.22 -23.19 8.65
N LYS A 144 9.56 -24.47 8.80
CA LYS A 144 10.95 -24.92 8.67
C LYS A 144 11.53 -24.54 7.31
N ASN A 145 12.64 -23.77 7.32
CA ASN A 145 13.34 -23.29 6.11
C ASN A 145 12.45 -22.45 5.16
N LEU A 146 11.53 -21.67 5.71
CA LEU A 146 10.74 -20.68 4.95
C LEU A 146 11.16 -19.26 5.29
N LYS A 147 11.03 -18.39 4.30
CA LYS A 147 10.92 -16.95 4.52
C LYS A 147 9.46 -16.53 4.49
N VAL A 148 9.12 -15.56 5.31
CA VAL A 148 7.74 -15.10 5.50
C VAL A 148 7.63 -13.61 5.19
N ILE A 149 6.62 -13.24 4.43
CA ILE A 149 6.22 -11.84 4.25
C ILE A 149 4.99 -11.58 5.10
N LEU A 150 5.04 -10.53 5.91
CA LEU A 150 3.93 -10.04 6.73
C LEU A 150 3.54 -8.64 6.31
N LEU A 151 2.28 -8.26 6.53
CA LEU A 151 1.74 -6.95 6.13
C LEU A 151 2.14 -5.83 7.09
N ALA A 152 2.50 -6.15 8.31
CA ALA A 152 2.91 -5.18 9.33
C ALA A 152 3.86 -5.83 10.34
N GLU A 153 4.68 -5.02 11.00
CA GLU A 153 5.59 -5.49 12.07
C GLU A 153 4.81 -6.09 13.25
N ALA A 154 3.68 -5.49 13.61
CA ALA A 154 2.83 -5.99 14.70
C ALA A 154 2.34 -7.43 14.47
N LEU A 155 2.24 -7.88 13.21
CA LEU A 155 1.83 -9.24 12.86
C LEU A 155 2.94 -10.27 13.10
N TYR A 156 4.18 -9.87 13.41
CA TYR A 156 5.24 -10.82 13.74
C TYR A 156 4.90 -11.66 14.96
N LYS A 157 4.19 -11.11 15.94
CA LYS A 157 3.68 -11.83 17.12
C LYS A 157 2.84 -13.05 16.78
N ASP A 158 2.20 -13.07 15.62
CA ASP A 158 1.38 -14.21 15.17
C ASP A 158 2.22 -15.43 14.77
N VAL A 159 3.47 -15.23 14.37
CA VAL A 159 4.36 -16.29 13.85
C VAL A 159 5.68 -16.44 14.61
N GLU A 160 5.99 -15.59 15.59
CA GLU A 160 7.28 -15.51 16.30
C GLU A 160 7.73 -16.83 16.95
N LYS A 161 6.79 -17.68 17.37
CA LYS A 161 7.08 -19.01 17.91
C LYS A 161 7.77 -19.92 16.89
N TYR A 162 7.58 -19.70 15.60
CA TYR A 162 7.99 -20.61 14.53
C TYR A 162 8.98 -19.99 13.54
N VAL A 163 9.07 -18.67 13.46
CA VAL A 163 9.85 -17.93 12.46
C VAL A 163 10.77 -16.94 13.15
N LYS A 164 12.06 -16.99 12.82
CA LYS A 164 13.00 -15.97 13.32
C LYS A 164 12.74 -14.63 12.65
N ARG A 165 13.00 -13.52 13.37
CA ARG A 165 12.78 -12.17 12.82
C ARG A 165 13.59 -11.92 11.54
N GLU A 166 14.79 -12.47 11.42
CA GLU A 166 15.67 -12.38 10.24
C GLU A 166 15.08 -13.04 8.97
N ASP A 167 14.14 -13.98 9.14
CA ASP A 167 13.43 -14.65 8.03
C ASP A 167 12.10 -13.98 7.69
N VAL A 168 11.78 -12.85 8.34
CA VAL A 168 10.54 -12.09 8.10
C VAL A 168 10.85 -10.82 7.33
N PHE A 169 10.11 -10.62 6.24
CA PHE A 169 10.06 -9.38 5.48
C PHE A 169 8.70 -8.69 5.66
N VAL A 170 8.69 -7.39 5.95
CA VAL A 170 7.45 -6.62 6.09
C VAL A 170 7.12 -5.93 4.78
N CYS A 171 5.95 -6.23 4.24
CA CYS A 171 5.44 -5.65 2.99
C CYS A 171 3.95 -5.29 3.15
N PRO A 172 3.62 -4.10 3.63
CA PRO A 172 2.25 -3.61 3.70
C PRO A 172 1.56 -3.65 2.34
N ASN A 173 0.25 -3.89 2.33
CA ASN A 173 -0.54 -3.80 1.13
C ASN A 173 -0.52 -2.39 0.54
N GLY A 174 -0.78 -2.29 -0.77
CA GLY A 174 -1.00 -1.03 -1.46
C GLY A 174 -2.17 -1.15 -2.43
N ILE A 175 -2.84 -0.04 -2.69
CA ILE A 175 -3.97 0.02 -3.61
C ILE A 175 -3.70 1.02 -4.73
N PRO A 176 -4.37 0.89 -5.91
CA PRO A 176 -4.28 1.88 -6.96
C PRO A 176 -4.71 3.25 -6.43
N ALA A 177 -3.91 4.29 -6.69
CA ALA A 177 -4.34 5.66 -6.46
C ALA A 177 -5.22 6.11 -7.63
N SER A 178 -6.33 6.77 -7.34
CA SER A 178 -7.19 7.38 -8.36
C SER A 178 -6.56 8.70 -8.81
N LEU A 179 -5.57 8.62 -9.71
CA LEU A 179 -4.75 9.76 -10.16
C LEU A 179 -5.55 10.86 -10.88
N ASP A 180 -6.76 10.56 -11.35
CA ASP A 180 -7.56 11.46 -12.20
C ASP A 180 -8.69 12.16 -11.44
N LYS A 181 -8.80 12.01 -10.13
CA LYS A 181 -9.82 12.71 -9.36
C LYS A 181 -9.23 13.96 -8.77
N GLU A 182 -9.80 15.08 -9.18
CA GLU A 182 -9.63 16.36 -8.48
C GLU A 182 -9.77 16.16 -6.97
N PRO A 183 -9.01 16.92 -6.16
CA PRO A 183 -9.15 16.83 -4.73
C PRO A 183 -10.62 16.92 -4.37
N VAL A 184 -11.08 15.98 -3.53
CA VAL A 184 -12.45 15.97 -3.01
C VAL A 184 -12.82 17.40 -2.65
N ALA A 185 -13.85 17.95 -3.29
CA ALA A 185 -14.31 19.30 -3.03
C ALA A 185 -14.55 19.44 -1.50
N GLU A 186 -14.30 20.64 -0.96
CA GLU A 186 -14.57 20.92 0.45
C GLU A 186 -15.93 20.34 0.85
N ARG A 187 -15.91 19.38 1.80
CA ARG A 187 -17.13 18.78 2.31
C ARG A 187 -17.90 19.85 3.08
N LYS A 188 -19.11 20.13 2.65
CA LYS A 188 -20.00 21.13 3.27
C LYS A 188 -21.23 20.45 3.87
N ASN A 189 -21.02 19.33 4.56
CA ASN A 189 -22.12 18.67 5.23
C ASN A 189 -22.59 19.53 6.42
N GLU A 190 -23.84 19.98 6.41
CA GLU A 190 -24.44 20.66 7.57
C GLU A 190 -24.50 19.74 8.79
N ILE A 191 -24.71 18.44 8.55
CA ILE A 191 -24.68 17.38 9.57
C ILE A 191 -23.54 16.44 9.21
N PRO A 192 -22.54 16.26 10.09
CA PRO A 192 -21.40 15.38 9.83
C PRO A 192 -21.80 13.95 9.47
N GLN A 193 -21.19 13.41 8.40
CA GLN A 193 -21.43 12.06 7.94
C GLN A 193 -20.29 11.14 8.37
N LEU A 194 -20.62 10.10 9.13
CA LEU A 194 -19.72 9.00 9.48
C LEU A 194 -19.88 7.87 8.45
N LEU A 195 -18.81 7.16 8.15
CA LEU A 195 -18.82 6.01 7.25
C LEU A 195 -18.24 4.78 7.94
N PHE A 196 -19.00 3.69 7.91
CA PHE A 196 -18.54 2.33 8.16
C PHE A 196 -18.62 1.54 6.86
N LEU A 197 -17.54 0.89 6.46
CA LEU A 197 -17.49 0.10 5.23
C LEU A 197 -16.89 -1.29 5.48
N SER A 198 -17.74 -2.29 5.62
CA SER A 198 -17.41 -3.71 5.72
C SER A 198 -18.68 -4.55 5.61
N ASN A 199 -18.54 -5.87 5.39
CA ASN A 199 -19.68 -6.77 5.57
C ASN A 199 -20.22 -6.68 7.00
N LEU A 200 -21.54 -6.88 7.15
CA LEU A 200 -22.21 -6.84 8.44
C LEU A 200 -21.88 -8.10 9.27
N LEU A 201 -20.72 -8.08 9.92
CA LEU A 201 -20.22 -9.11 10.81
C LEU A 201 -20.00 -8.53 12.21
N VAL A 202 -20.25 -9.34 13.24
CA VAL A 202 -20.00 -8.94 14.63
C VAL A 202 -18.53 -8.60 14.83
N ASP A 203 -17.62 -9.42 14.28
CA ASP A 203 -16.17 -9.22 14.37
C ASP A 203 -15.69 -7.95 13.64
N LYS A 204 -16.49 -7.36 12.74
CA LYS A 204 -16.21 -6.05 12.13
C LYS A 204 -16.64 -4.87 12.98
N GLY A 205 -17.19 -5.14 14.17
CA GLY A 205 -17.52 -4.13 15.17
C GLY A 205 -18.81 -3.33 14.89
N VAL A 206 -19.71 -3.86 14.03
CA VAL A 206 -20.99 -3.22 13.72
C VAL A 206 -21.75 -2.84 15.00
N LEU A 207 -21.83 -3.76 15.96
CA LEU A 207 -22.55 -3.52 17.21
C LEU A 207 -21.83 -2.53 18.13
N VAL A 208 -20.49 -2.57 18.15
CA VAL A 208 -19.66 -1.60 18.90
C VAL A 208 -19.92 -0.18 18.40
N LEU A 209 -19.96 0.00 17.06
CA LEU A 209 -20.26 1.31 16.48
C LEU A 209 -21.69 1.75 16.82
N LEU A 210 -22.70 0.89 16.65
CA LEU A 210 -24.07 1.23 16.99
C LEU A 210 -24.23 1.62 18.47
N ASP A 211 -23.49 0.98 19.39
CA ASP A 211 -23.50 1.34 20.81
C ASP A 211 -22.82 2.71 21.03
N ALA A 212 -21.72 3.00 20.34
CA ALA A 212 -21.06 4.32 20.39
C ALA A 212 -21.98 5.43 19.85
N LEU A 213 -22.66 5.20 18.72
CA LEU A 213 -23.61 6.14 18.13
C LEU A 213 -24.80 6.43 19.07
N LYS A 214 -25.29 5.41 19.78
CA LYS A 214 -26.34 5.57 20.81
C LYS A 214 -25.90 6.50 21.94
N VAL A 215 -24.65 6.37 22.39
CA VAL A 215 -24.09 7.25 23.45
C VAL A 215 -23.94 8.68 22.93
N LEU A 216 -23.39 8.86 21.72
CA LEU A 216 -23.24 10.18 21.08
C LEU A 216 -24.59 10.89 20.93
N LYS A 217 -25.64 10.17 20.47
CA LYS A 217 -26.99 10.70 20.40
C LYS A 217 -27.50 11.16 21.76
N LYS A 218 -27.29 10.36 22.81
CA LYS A 218 -27.69 10.74 24.19
C LYS A 218 -26.94 11.97 24.69
N LYS A 219 -25.69 12.19 24.25
CA LYS A 219 -24.90 13.38 24.54
C LYS A 219 -25.34 14.60 23.69
N GLY A 220 -26.35 14.46 22.79
CA GLY A 220 -26.91 15.57 21.98
C GLY A 220 -26.22 15.82 20.66
N TYR A 221 -25.34 14.93 20.19
CA TYR A 221 -24.67 15.07 18.89
C TYR A 221 -25.60 14.77 17.72
N SER A 222 -25.51 15.61 16.69
CA SER A 222 -26.17 15.41 15.39
C SER A 222 -25.16 14.84 14.39
N PHE A 223 -25.47 13.71 13.79
CA PHE A 223 -24.68 13.03 12.77
C PHE A 223 -25.55 12.08 11.96
N VAL A 224 -25.07 11.65 10.79
CA VAL A 224 -25.56 10.50 10.05
C VAL A 224 -24.42 9.51 9.87
N CYS A 225 -24.69 8.22 10.07
CA CYS A 225 -23.70 7.16 9.87
C CYS A 225 -24.19 6.20 8.78
N HIS A 226 -23.43 6.12 7.68
CA HIS A 226 -23.68 5.16 6.62
C HIS A 226 -22.95 3.85 6.89
N PHE A 227 -23.71 2.74 6.84
CA PHE A 227 -23.20 1.38 6.91
C PHE A 227 -23.26 0.77 5.52
N VAL A 228 -22.09 0.55 4.92
CA VAL A 228 -21.91 0.04 3.55
C VAL A 228 -21.26 -1.32 3.59
N GLY A 229 -21.87 -2.32 2.95
CA GLY A 229 -21.29 -3.67 2.88
C GLY A 229 -22.36 -4.75 2.70
N GLY A 230 -21.90 -6.00 2.69
CA GLY A 230 -22.80 -7.14 2.47
C GLY A 230 -23.43 -7.65 3.75
N GLU A 231 -24.66 -8.08 3.63
CA GLU A 231 -25.32 -8.91 4.64
C GLU A 231 -24.57 -10.23 4.85
N THR A 232 -24.68 -10.75 6.06
CA THR A 232 -24.12 -12.05 6.45
C THR A 232 -25.18 -12.90 7.17
N ALA A 233 -24.84 -14.16 7.45
CA ALA A 233 -25.70 -15.01 8.29
C ALA A 233 -25.78 -14.53 9.76
N GLU A 234 -24.83 -13.69 10.20
CA GLU A 234 -24.82 -13.11 11.54
C GLU A 234 -25.70 -11.86 11.64
N ILE A 235 -25.57 -10.97 10.65
CA ILE A 235 -26.32 -9.72 10.60
C ILE A 235 -26.83 -9.53 9.17
N ASP A 236 -28.11 -9.77 8.95
CA ASP A 236 -28.84 -9.39 7.75
C ASP A 236 -29.50 -8.00 7.91
N ALA A 237 -30.12 -7.50 6.85
CA ALA A 237 -30.79 -6.19 6.88
C ALA A 237 -31.89 -6.10 7.95
N ALA A 238 -32.62 -7.18 8.20
CA ALA A 238 -33.70 -7.19 9.18
C ALA A 238 -33.14 -7.09 10.62
N ARG A 239 -32.11 -7.88 10.92
CA ARG A 239 -31.41 -7.81 12.21
C ARG A 239 -30.76 -6.45 12.40
N PHE A 240 -30.09 -5.90 11.38
CA PHE A 240 -29.49 -4.57 11.46
C PHE A 240 -30.54 -3.50 11.78
N ALA A 241 -31.71 -3.53 11.10
CA ALA A 241 -32.80 -2.58 11.36
C ALA A 241 -33.32 -2.68 12.80
N GLU A 242 -33.43 -3.89 13.36
CA GLU A 242 -33.83 -4.10 14.75
C GLU A 242 -32.77 -3.57 15.73
N GLU A 243 -31.48 -3.80 15.47
CA GLU A 243 -30.38 -3.27 16.28
C GLU A 243 -30.36 -1.73 16.27
N VAL A 244 -30.66 -1.11 15.13
CA VAL A 244 -30.81 0.35 14.98
C VAL A 244 -32.00 0.87 15.76
N LYS A 245 -33.15 0.22 15.61
CA LYS A 245 -34.43 0.58 16.28
C LYS A 245 -34.30 0.49 17.80
N THR A 246 -33.78 -0.59 18.35
CA THR A 246 -33.61 -0.80 19.79
C THR A 246 -32.66 0.22 20.43
N ARG A 247 -31.74 0.80 19.65
CA ARG A 247 -30.86 1.90 20.09
C ARG A 247 -31.45 3.29 19.82
N GLY A 248 -32.59 3.35 19.15
CA GLY A 248 -33.26 4.60 18.78
C GLY A 248 -32.51 5.40 17.72
N LEU A 249 -31.80 4.76 16.80
CA LEU A 249 -30.94 5.38 15.78
C LEU A 249 -31.57 5.45 14.38
N ASN A 250 -32.91 5.27 14.26
CA ASN A 250 -33.62 5.05 12.98
C ASN A 250 -33.34 6.03 11.85
N GLN A 251 -32.95 7.27 12.14
CA GLN A 251 -32.64 8.30 11.13
C GLN A 251 -31.15 8.67 11.12
N MET A 252 -30.38 8.06 11.97
CA MET A 252 -28.95 8.39 12.17
C MET A 252 -28.00 7.28 11.72
N ALA A 253 -28.47 6.03 11.68
CA ALA A 253 -27.67 4.88 11.20
C ALA A 253 -28.40 4.24 10.01
N LEU A 254 -27.84 4.37 8.82
CA LEU A 254 -28.45 3.98 7.55
C LEU A 254 -27.65 2.84 6.91
N TYR A 255 -28.33 1.72 6.63
CA TYR A 255 -27.73 0.61 5.87
C TYR A 255 -27.99 0.79 4.39
N LEU A 256 -26.92 0.88 3.60
CA LEU A 256 -26.99 1.17 2.17
C LEU A 256 -26.70 -0.05 1.28
N GLY A 257 -26.49 -1.23 1.89
CA GLY A 257 -26.14 -2.42 1.14
C GLY A 257 -24.71 -2.39 0.59
N LYS A 258 -24.44 -3.29 -0.36
CA LYS A 258 -23.14 -3.35 -1.04
C LYS A 258 -22.98 -2.21 -2.04
N ARG A 259 -21.81 -1.58 -2.02
CA ARG A 259 -21.40 -0.59 -3.02
C ARG A 259 -20.06 -0.99 -3.62
N TYR A 260 -19.88 -0.73 -4.92
CA TYR A 260 -18.67 -1.02 -5.65
C TYR A 260 -18.34 0.12 -6.62
N GLY A 261 -17.05 0.23 -7.02
CA GLY A 261 -16.62 1.23 -7.99
C GLY A 261 -17.02 2.67 -7.59
N GLU A 262 -17.64 3.38 -8.50
CA GLU A 262 -18.06 4.78 -8.30
C GLU A 262 -18.98 4.98 -7.10
N GLU A 263 -20.00 4.12 -6.92
CA GLU A 263 -20.93 4.23 -5.78
C GLU A 263 -20.22 4.12 -4.42
N LYS A 264 -19.19 3.26 -4.34
CA LYS A 264 -18.34 3.15 -3.15
C LYS A 264 -17.48 4.41 -2.95
N ASN A 265 -16.93 4.94 -4.02
CA ASN A 265 -16.12 6.16 -3.98
C ASN A 265 -16.96 7.39 -3.56
N GLU A 266 -18.22 7.47 -3.99
CA GLU A 266 -19.15 8.51 -3.55
C GLU A 266 -19.36 8.47 -2.03
N GLU A 267 -19.51 7.29 -1.43
CA GLU A 267 -19.63 7.15 0.03
C GLU A 267 -18.39 7.68 0.78
N TYR A 268 -17.17 7.35 0.30
CA TYR A 268 -15.95 7.93 0.85
C TYR A 268 -15.85 9.44 0.61
N GLY A 269 -16.25 9.90 -0.57
CA GLY A 269 -16.21 11.32 -0.95
C GLY A 269 -17.13 12.19 -0.10
N ASN A 270 -18.30 11.67 0.29
CA ASN A 270 -19.31 12.39 1.06
C ASN A 270 -19.09 12.29 2.58
N ALA A 271 -18.34 11.31 3.06
CA ALA A 271 -18.12 11.12 4.51
C ALA A 271 -17.16 12.17 5.08
N ASP A 272 -17.31 12.49 6.36
CA ASP A 272 -16.42 13.38 7.14
C ASP A 272 -15.46 12.59 8.03
N VAL A 273 -15.84 11.39 8.47
CA VAL A 273 -15.05 10.52 9.35
C VAL A 273 -15.27 9.08 8.94
N PHE A 274 -14.19 8.32 8.82
CA PHE A 274 -14.24 6.87 8.64
C PHE A 274 -14.08 6.15 9.98
N VAL A 275 -15.00 5.23 10.30
CA VAL A 275 -14.98 4.51 11.57
C VAL A 275 -14.91 3.00 11.31
N PHE A 276 -13.85 2.37 11.83
CA PHE A 276 -13.58 0.94 11.62
C PHE A 276 -13.27 0.21 12.92
N PRO A 277 -14.32 -0.13 13.73
CA PRO A 277 -14.17 -0.72 15.06
C PRO A 277 -14.01 -2.25 15.03
N SER A 278 -13.29 -2.76 14.03
CA SER A 278 -13.09 -4.20 13.86
C SER A 278 -12.40 -4.83 15.06
N LEU A 279 -12.85 -6.03 15.46
CA LEU A 279 -12.27 -6.80 16.56
C LEU A 279 -11.14 -7.71 16.08
N ASP A 280 -11.12 -8.02 14.78
CA ASP A 280 -10.10 -8.90 14.18
C ASP A 280 -9.79 -8.51 12.74
N GLU A 281 -8.54 -8.05 12.51
CA GLU A 281 -7.99 -7.70 11.20
C GLU A 281 -6.51 -8.09 11.06
N ALA A 282 -6.10 -8.30 9.83
CA ALA A 282 -4.68 -8.37 9.49
C ALA A 282 -4.17 -7.02 8.97
N PHE A 283 -4.80 -6.50 7.91
CA PHE A 283 -4.43 -5.23 7.27
C PHE A 283 -5.59 -4.77 6.37
N PRO A 284 -6.50 -3.94 6.86
CA PRO A 284 -7.74 -3.60 6.17
C PRO A 284 -7.54 -2.59 5.03
N LEU A 285 -7.80 -3.00 3.79
CA LEU A 285 -7.68 -2.12 2.62
C LEU A 285 -8.62 -0.91 2.69
N VAL A 286 -9.73 -1.00 3.41
CA VAL A 286 -10.71 0.08 3.57
C VAL A 286 -10.14 1.30 4.30
N ASN A 287 -9.15 1.11 5.17
CA ASN A 287 -8.42 2.23 5.79
C ASN A 287 -7.58 2.97 4.76
N LEU A 288 -6.92 2.25 3.83
CA LEU A 288 -6.14 2.85 2.76
C LEU A 288 -7.05 3.63 1.80
N GLU A 289 -8.23 3.06 1.49
CA GLU A 289 -9.25 3.73 0.69
C GLU A 289 -9.74 5.01 1.39
N ALA A 290 -10.01 4.96 2.70
CA ALA A 290 -10.39 6.15 3.47
C ALA A 290 -9.30 7.23 3.47
N MET A 291 -8.03 6.85 3.60
CA MET A 291 -6.89 7.78 3.50
C MET A 291 -6.79 8.44 2.12
N GLU A 292 -7.05 7.70 1.03
CA GLU A 292 -7.07 8.24 -0.34
C GLU A 292 -8.09 9.38 -0.46
N PHE A 293 -9.22 9.26 0.24
CA PHE A 293 -10.27 10.26 0.29
C PHE A 293 -10.10 11.30 1.40
N LYS A 294 -8.91 11.40 2.01
CA LYS A 294 -8.59 12.37 3.07
C LYS A 294 -9.56 12.30 4.25
N LEU A 295 -9.96 11.09 4.66
CA LEU A 295 -10.79 10.89 5.85
C LEU A 295 -9.92 10.65 7.07
N PRO A 296 -10.18 11.35 8.19
CA PRO A 296 -9.66 10.94 9.48
C PRO A 296 -10.28 9.60 9.87
N ILE A 297 -9.48 8.72 10.47
CA ILE A 297 -9.89 7.34 10.76
C ILE A 297 -10.00 7.12 12.26
N VAL A 298 -11.11 6.53 12.72
CA VAL A 298 -11.21 5.99 14.08
C VAL A 298 -11.27 4.48 13.99
N ALA A 299 -10.22 3.80 14.45
CA ALA A 299 -10.09 2.36 14.27
C ALA A 299 -9.64 1.64 15.54
N SER A 300 -9.83 0.31 15.56
CA SER A 300 -9.33 -0.53 16.66
C SER A 300 -7.85 -0.85 16.52
N ASP A 301 -7.17 -1.01 17.66
CA ASP A 301 -5.79 -1.54 17.75
C ASP A 301 -5.78 -3.06 17.48
N VAL A 302 -5.86 -3.44 16.22
CA VAL A 302 -5.85 -4.84 15.80
C VAL A 302 -4.93 -5.06 14.60
N GLY A 303 -4.14 -6.12 14.63
CA GLY A 303 -3.29 -6.54 13.50
C GLY A 303 -2.34 -5.46 13.02
N GLY A 304 -2.45 -5.10 11.73
CA GLY A 304 -1.62 -4.08 11.09
C GLY A 304 -2.22 -2.67 11.08
N VAL A 305 -3.37 -2.44 11.72
CA VAL A 305 -4.05 -1.13 11.71
C VAL A 305 -3.16 -0.01 12.23
N THR A 306 -2.34 -0.27 13.26
CA THR A 306 -1.38 0.72 13.79
C THR A 306 -0.22 1.06 12.83
N SER A 307 -0.04 0.27 11.79
CA SER A 307 0.87 0.62 10.68
C SER A 307 0.23 1.57 9.66
N GLU A 308 -1.11 1.60 9.62
CA GLU A 308 -1.90 2.46 8.75
C GLU A 308 -2.26 3.77 9.46
N VAL A 309 -2.85 3.66 10.64
CA VAL A 309 -3.33 4.78 11.46
C VAL A 309 -2.34 5.05 12.59
N VAL A 310 -1.82 6.27 12.63
CA VAL A 310 -0.98 6.79 13.73
C VAL A 310 -1.86 7.63 14.64
N ASP A 311 -1.96 7.20 15.89
CA ASP A 311 -2.84 7.84 16.88
C ASP A 311 -2.51 9.32 17.07
N GLY A 312 -3.53 10.18 16.97
CA GLY A 312 -3.41 11.63 17.06
C GLY A 312 -2.85 12.35 15.82
N GLU A 313 -2.39 11.60 14.78
CA GLU A 313 -1.81 12.18 13.56
C GLU A 313 -2.78 12.13 12.35
N ASN A 314 -3.21 10.95 11.95
CA ASN A 314 -4.15 10.75 10.85
C ASN A 314 -5.45 10.07 11.28
N GLY A 315 -5.67 9.95 12.58
CA GLY A 315 -6.86 9.35 13.18
C GLY A 315 -6.66 9.04 14.64
N PHE A 316 -7.54 8.21 15.18
CA PHE A 316 -7.49 7.73 16.57
C PHE A 316 -7.52 6.21 16.63
N ILE A 317 -6.73 5.63 17.53
CA ILE A 317 -6.66 4.20 17.79
C ILE A 317 -7.36 3.90 19.11
N CYS A 318 -8.37 3.02 19.05
CA CYS A 318 -9.16 2.61 20.20
C CYS A 318 -8.86 1.14 20.56
N LYS A 319 -8.98 0.77 21.81
CA LYS A 319 -8.93 -0.64 22.22
C LYS A 319 -10.11 -1.40 21.59
N PRO A 320 -9.89 -2.60 21.04
CA PRO A 320 -10.97 -3.39 20.45
C PRO A 320 -12.13 -3.60 21.43
N GLY A 321 -13.36 -3.31 20.97
CA GLY A 321 -14.58 -3.43 21.77
C GLY A 321 -14.83 -2.33 22.80
N ASP A 322 -13.92 -1.36 22.94
CA ASP A 322 -14.06 -0.25 23.89
C ASP A 322 -14.96 0.85 23.30
N THR A 323 -16.27 0.70 23.49
CA THR A 323 -17.28 1.63 22.99
C THR A 323 -17.01 3.09 23.46
N GLU A 324 -16.56 3.30 24.71
CA GLU A 324 -16.35 4.65 25.23
C GLU A 324 -15.14 5.33 24.56
N ALA A 325 -14.06 4.59 24.29
CA ALA A 325 -12.93 5.11 23.52
C ALA A 325 -13.36 5.55 22.11
N PHE A 326 -14.23 4.80 21.44
CA PHE A 326 -14.82 5.19 20.15
C PHE A 326 -15.68 6.44 20.28
N VAL A 327 -16.52 6.54 21.32
CA VAL A 327 -17.34 7.73 21.60
C VAL A 327 -16.47 8.97 21.73
N GLU A 328 -15.43 8.94 22.56
CA GLU A 328 -14.57 10.11 22.81
C GLU A 328 -13.73 10.48 21.56
N SER A 329 -13.31 9.49 20.78
CA SER A 329 -12.56 9.72 19.53
C SER A 329 -13.44 10.34 18.43
N ILE A 330 -14.64 9.79 18.23
CA ILE A 330 -15.62 10.33 17.25
C ILE A 330 -16.05 11.73 17.68
N LYS A 331 -16.34 11.94 18.98
CA LYS A 331 -16.70 13.24 19.54
C LYS A 331 -15.68 14.32 19.19
N LYS A 332 -14.38 14.09 19.41
CA LYS A 332 -13.32 15.04 19.06
C LYS A 332 -13.38 15.45 17.57
N LEU A 333 -13.67 14.51 16.69
CA LEU A 333 -13.79 14.77 15.27
C LEU A 333 -15.12 15.44 14.89
N LEU A 334 -16.20 15.23 15.65
CA LEU A 334 -17.47 15.94 15.44
C LEU A 334 -17.37 17.40 15.89
N ASP A 335 -16.65 17.65 17.00
CA ASP A 335 -16.51 18.98 17.60
C ASP A 335 -15.53 19.90 16.81
N ASP A 336 -14.59 19.33 16.05
CA ASP A 336 -13.48 20.07 15.42
C ASP A 336 -13.31 19.70 13.94
N SER A 337 -13.79 20.59 13.04
CA SER A 337 -13.67 20.45 11.60
C SER A 337 -12.23 20.61 11.09
N ASP A 338 -11.44 21.48 11.75
CA ASP A 338 -10.06 21.73 11.35
C ASP A 338 -9.20 20.51 11.70
N LEU A 339 -9.48 19.86 12.83
CA LEU A 339 -8.86 18.58 13.18
C LEU A 339 -9.19 17.50 12.17
N ARG A 340 -10.46 17.39 11.71
CA ARG A 340 -10.83 16.46 10.62
C ARG A 340 -10.00 16.69 9.37
N THR A 341 -9.91 17.93 8.92
CA THR A 341 -9.15 18.32 7.74
C THR A 341 -7.66 18.00 7.91
N LYS A 342 -7.05 18.41 9.03
CA LYS A 342 -5.64 18.17 9.34
C LYS A 342 -5.30 16.68 9.36
N MET A 343 -6.11 15.87 10.02
CA MET A 343 -5.90 14.42 10.10
C MET A 343 -6.12 13.74 8.75
N GLY A 344 -7.12 14.18 7.99
CA GLY A 344 -7.37 13.69 6.64
C GLY A 344 -6.20 13.93 5.68
N GLU A 345 -5.63 15.15 5.70
CA GLU A 345 -4.44 15.48 4.90
C GLU A 345 -3.20 14.69 5.33
N ALA A 346 -3.01 14.46 6.62
CA ALA A 346 -1.94 13.61 7.13
C ALA A 346 -2.12 12.16 6.67
N GLY A 347 -3.35 11.63 6.70
CA GLY A 347 -3.70 10.31 6.18
C GLY A 347 -3.41 10.17 4.70
N TYR A 348 -3.82 11.14 3.88
CA TYR A 348 -3.56 11.13 2.44
C TYR A 348 -2.06 11.16 2.11
N ARG A 349 -1.28 11.98 2.80
CA ARG A 349 0.18 12.04 2.67
C ARG A 349 0.80 10.68 2.97
N ARG A 350 0.42 10.07 4.11
CA ARG A 350 0.86 8.74 4.51
C ARG A 350 0.48 7.66 3.50
N PHE A 351 -0.73 7.73 2.92
CA PHE A 351 -1.17 6.85 1.83
C PHE A 351 -0.26 6.95 0.61
N LYS A 352 0.00 8.18 0.15
CA LYS A 352 0.86 8.44 -1.02
C LYS A 352 2.28 7.91 -0.83
N GLU A 353 2.84 8.07 0.36
CA GLU A 353 4.21 7.67 0.67
C GLU A 353 4.37 6.15 0.86
N ASN A 354 3.36 5.47 1.40
CA ASN A 354 3.54 4.10 1.89
C ASN A 354 2.63 3.05 1.25
N PHE A 355 1.45 3.43 0.75
CA PHE A 355 0.37 2.50 0.47
C PHE A 355 -0.22 2.59 -0.94
N ILE A 356 0.35 3.41 -1.83
CA ILE A 356 0.00 3.33 -3.25
C ILE A 356 0.52 2.03 -3.85
N LEU A 357 -0.17 1.52 -4.85
CA LEU A 357 0.12 0.23 -5.48
C LEU A 357 1.59 0.14 -5.95
N ASN A 358 2.13 1.19 -6.56
CA ASN A 358 3.51 1.20 -7.04
C ASN A 358 4.55 1.01 -5.90
N VAL A 359 4.31 1.61 -4.72
CA VAL A 359 5.17 1.42 -3.53
C VAL A 359 5.13 -0.03 -3.05
N PHE A 360 3.93 -0.62 -2.99
CA PHE A 360 3.76 -2.05 -2.66
C PHE A 360 4.50 -2.94 -3.66
N GLU A 361 4.29 -2.75 -4.97
CA GLU A 361 4.90 -3.56 -6.02
C GLU A 361 6.43 -3.52 -5.95
N ASN A 362 7.01 -2.34 -5.77
CA ASN A 362 8.47 -2.18 -5.63
C ASN A 362 8.99 -2.83 -4.35
N ARG A 363 8.29 -2.66 -3.22
CA ARG A 363 8.64 -3.30 -1.95
C ARG A 363 8.57 -4.82 -2.03
N LEU A 364 7.50 -5.37 -2.62
CA LEU A 364 7.37 -6.80 -2.83
C LEU A 364 8.46 -7.34 -3.75
N ALA A 365 8.73 -6.69 -4.86
CA ALA A 365 9.76 -7.09 -5.79
C ALA A 365 11.16 -7.09 -5.14
N LYS A 366 11.47 -6.14 -4.25
CA LYS A 366 12.69 -6.14 -3.42
C LYS A 366 12.75 -7.37 -2.51
N GLY A 367 11.66 -7.69 -1.84
CA GLY A 367 11.56 -8.87 -0.96
C GLY A 367 11.72 -10.21 -1.71
N LEU A 368 11.27 -10.31 -2.95
CA LEU A 368 11.39 -11.50 -3.79
C LEU A 368 12.79 -11.69 -4.39
N GLY A 369 13.55 -10.63 -4.54
CA GLY A 369 14.86 -10.65 -5.22
C GLY A 369 16.04 -11.14 -4.40
N GLY A 370 15.92 -11.35 -3.09
CA GLY A 370 16.85 -12.05 -2.20
C GLY A 370 18.34 -11.72 -2.36
N GLY A 371 18.73 -10.46 -2.34
CA GLY A 371 20.11 -10.01 -2.44
C GLY A 371 20.18 -8.64 -3.11
N SER A 372 21.18 -7.84 -2.79
CA SER A 372 21.44 -6.52 -3.36
C SER A 372 21.17 -6.51 -4.88
N LEU A 373 19.96 -6.16 -5.27
CA LEU A 373 19.59 -5.99 -6.67
C LEU A 373 19.63 -4.50 -6.99
N THR A 374 20.70 -4.13 -7.60
CA THR A 374 20.77 -2.90 -8.39
C THR A 374 19.72 -3.02 -9.49
N LEU A 375 18.58 -2.34 -9.32
CA LEU A 375 17.51 -2.38 -10.28
C LEU A 375 17.54 -1.10 -11.09
N ALA A 376 18.22 -1.17 -12.20
CA ALA A 376 18.10 -0.15 -13.23
C ALA A 376 17.05 -0.57 -14.25
N TYR A 377 16.03 0.26 -14.45
CA TYR A 377 15.06 0.11 -15.53
C TYR A 377 15.35 1.10 -16.63
N PHE A 378 15.45 0.61 -17.86
CA PHE A 378 15.49 1.48 -19.01
C PHE A 378 14.07 1.69 -19.54
N HIS A 379 13.51 2.89 -19.31
CA HIS A 379 12.15 3.25 -19.74
C HIS A 379 12.09 3.83 -21.17
N GLY A 380 13.23 3.90 -21.86
CA GLY A 380 13.32 4.55 -23.17
C GLY A 380 13.12 6.07 -23.08
N LYS A 381 12.97 6.72 -24.22
CA LYS A 381 12.71 8.17 -24.29
C LYS A 381 11.30 8.48 -23.82
N LYS A 382 11.15 9.50 -22.96
CA LYS A 382 9.89 10.03 -22.46
C LYS A 382 9.81 11.53 -22.73
N TYR A 383 8.60 12.00 -23.01
CA TYR A 383 8.35 13.40 -23.34
C TYR A 383 7.10 13.89 -22.62
N ASN A 384 7.01 15.21 -22.37
CA ASN A 384 5.84 15.88 -21.80
C ASN A 384 5.29 15.19 -20.54
N GLY A 385 4.00 15.00 -20.43
CA GLY A 385 3.32 14.41 -19.26
C GLY A 385 3.84 13.05 -18.85
N ASP A 386 4.24 12.19 -19.81
CA ASP A 386 4.86 10.89 -19.50
C ASP A 386 6.18 11.02 -18.72
N LYS A 387 6.95 12.08 -18.98
CA LYS A 387 8.20 12.36 -18.27
C LYS A 387 7.92 12.92 -16.86
N ASN A 388 6.95 13.79 -16.71
CA ASN A 388 6.59 14.38 -15.43
C ASN A 388 6.20 13.32 -14.39
N VAL A 389 5.50 12.25 -14.81
CA VAL A 389 5.18 11.12 -13.93
C VAL A 389 6.43 10.49 -13.29
N PHE A 390 7.58 10.47 -13.99
CA PHE A 390 8.82 9.98 -13.40
C PHE A 390 9.40 10.96 -12.37
N PHE A 391 9.35 12.26 -12.61
CA PHE A 391 9.80 13.25 -11.63
C PHE A 391 8.88 13.29 -10.40
N ASP A 392 7.55 13.25 -10.59
CA ASP A 392 6.56 13.22 -9.50
C ASP A 392 6.73 12.01 -8.55
N ASN A 393 7.30 10.92 -9.07
CA ASN A 393 7.52 9.69 -8.30
C ASN A 393 9.00 9.44 -7.95
N ALA A 394 9.89 10.39 -8.25
CA ALA A 394 11.32 10.25 -7.96
C ALA A 394 11.63 10.79 -6.56
N ASP A 395 12.37 10.03 -5.78
CA ASP A 395 12.95 10.48 -4.51
C ASP A 395 14.23 11.29 -4.70
N ILE A 396 15.02 10.95 -5.72
CA ILE A 396 16.33 11.55 -6.02
C ILE A 396 16.51 11.52 -7.54
N PHE A 397 16.94 12.62 -8.12
CA PHE A 397 17.35 12.68 -9.52
C PHE A 397 18.86 12.61 -9.62
N VAL A 398 19.38 11.63 -10.36
CA VAL A 398 20.83 11.39 -10.51
C VAL A 398 21.23 11.58 -11.97
N PHE A 399 22.13 12.56 -12.22
CA PHE A 399 22.55 12.93 -13.56
C PHE A 399 24.10 12.94 -13.68
N PRO A 400 24.75 11.76 -13.77
CA PRO A 400 26.19 11.62 -13.83
C PRO A 400 26.71 11.89 -15.25
N THR A 401 26.68 13.14 -15.68
CA THR A 401 27.10 13.54 -17.02
C THR A 401 28.62 13.76 -17.12
N SER A 402 29.20 13.56 -18.30
CA SER A 402 30.59 13.84 -18.57
C SER A 402 30.82 14.94 -19.64
N ASN A 403 29.72 15.37 -20.27
CA ASN A 403 29.73 16.42 -21.28
C ASN A 403 28.34 17.07 -21.32
N GLU A 404 28.15 18.11 -20.52
CA GLU A 404 26.91 18.84 -20.41
C GLU A 404 27.17 20.34 -20.45
N ALA A 405 26.42 21.04 -21.29
CA ALA A 405 26.56 22.49 -21.40
C ALA A 405 25.84 23.22 -20.26
N PHE A 406 24.60 22.82 -19.95
CA PHE A 406 23.79 23.48 -18.91
C PHE A 406 23.02 22.53 -18.03
N GLY A 407 22.31 21.55 -18.61
CA GLY A 407 21.56 20.53 -17.84
C GLY A 407 20.12 20.91 -17.58
N LEU A 408 19.34 21.21 -18.61
CA LEU A 408 17.91 21.56 -18.47
C LEU A 408 17.11 20.51 -17.70
N VAL A 409 17.48 19.26 -17.78
CA VAL A 409 16.82 18.16 -17.04
C VAL A 409 16.94 18.29 -15.52
N LEU A 410 17.96 19.00 -15.02
CA LEU A 410 18.09 19.35 -13.60
C LEU A 410 17.02 20.36 -13.17
N LEU A 411 16.71 21.33 -14.05
CA LEU A 411 15.65 22.30 -13.81
C LEU A 411 14.28 21.63 -13.78
N GLU A 412 14.07 20.65 -14.66
CA GLU A 412 12.84 19.84 -14.68
C GLU A 412 12.68 19.04 -13.37
N ALA A 413 13.74 18.43 -12.85
CA ALA A 413 13.71 17.76 -11.55
C ALA A 413 13.43 18.73 -10.39
N MET A 414 14.04 19.93 -10.42
CA MET A 414 13.80 20.96 -9.41
C MET A 414 12.38 21.52 -9.45
N GLU A 415 11.76 21.62 -10.63
CA GLU A 415 10.35 21.99 -10.78
C GLU A 415 9.42 21.06 -10.00
N HIS A 416 9.78 19.78 -9.88
CA HIS A 416 9.07 18.77 -9.12
C HIS A 416 9.60 18.59 -7.69
N ALA A 417 10.40 19.53 -7.18
CA ALA A 417 11.01 19.48 -5.84
C ALA A 417 11.83 18.20 -5.59
N VAL A 418 12.44 17.62 -6.63
CA VAL A 418 13.30 16.44 -6.52
C VAL A 418 14.75 16.90 -6.31
N PRO A 419 15.45 16.48 -5.23
CA PRO A 419 16.85 16.81 -5.01
C PRO A 419 17.74 16.16 -6.07
N CYS A 420 18.74 16.89 -6.56
CA CYS A 420 19.59 16.48 -7.65
C CYS A 420 20.99 16.07 -7.18
N ILE A 421 21.53 14.99 -7.75
CA ILE A 421 22.93 14.63 -7.64
C ILE A 421 23.52 14.62 -9.05
N SER A 422 24.55 15.43 -9.31
CA SER A 422 25.18 15.50 -10.63
C SER A 422 26.71 15.56 -10.52
N THR A 423 27.34 15.42 -11.65
CA THR A 423 28.80 15.68 -11.77
C THR A 423 29.07 17.16 -11.95
N ARG A 424 30.24 17.60 -11.51
CA ARG A 424 30.74 18.99 -11.67
C ARG A 424 31.14 19.21 -13.11
N GLU A 425 30.20 19.62 -13.96
CA GLU A 425 30.38 19.77 -15.41
C GLU A 425 29.62 20.98 -15.95
N GLY A 426 30.24 21.76 -16.81
CA GLY A 426 29.64 22.86 -17.55
C GLY A 426 28.78 23.81 -16.66
N GLY A 427 27.56 24.07 -17.07
CA GLY A 427 26.63 24.93 -16.34
C GLY A 427 25.93 24.29 -15.13
N VAL A 428 26.23 23.03 -14.78
CA VAL A 428 25.61 22.35 -13.62
C VAL A 428 25.82 23.12 -12.33
N SER A 429 27.02 23.73 -12.14
CA SER A 429 27.36 24.55 -10.97
C SER A 429 26.56 25.86 -10.86
N ALA A 430 25.90 26.29 -11.92
CA ALA A 430 24.96 27.42 -11.86
C ALA A 430 23.57 26.97 -11.35
N ILE A 431 23.26 25.69 -11.50
CA ILE A 431 21.96 25.10 -11.13
C ILE A 431 22.03 24.51 -9.71
N ILE A 432 23.05 23.67 -9.42
CA ILE A 432 23.18 23.00 -8.13
C ILE A 432 24.14 23.82 -7.23
N ASP A 433 23.61 24.21 -6.08
CA ASP A 433 24.41 24.69 -4.94
C ASP A 433 24.71 23.51 -4.05
N ASP A 434 25.97 23.04 -4.06
CA ASP A 434 26.40 21.81 -3.41
C ASP A 434 26.09 21.81 -1.91
N GLY A 435 25.37 20.77 -1.43
CA GLY A 435 24.89 20.66 -0.05
C GLY A 435 23.65 21.49 0.28
N VAL A 436 23.16 22.33 -0.64
CA VAL A 436 21.97 23.20 -0.40
C VAL A 436 20.74 22.65 -1.10
N ASN A 437 20.77 22.51 -2.43
CA ASN A 437 19.65 22.03 -3.24
C ASN A 437 19.97 20.72 -3.98
N GLY A 438 21.10 20.10 -3.67
CA GLY A 438 21.59 18.86 -4.25
C GLY A 438 23.06 18.63 -3.93
N PHE A 439 23.64 17.64 -4.59
CA PHE A 439 25.08 17.34 -4.47
C PHE A 439 25.78 17.33 -5.81
N MET A 440 27.03 17.77 -5.81
CA MET A 440 27.94 17.64 -6.95
C MET A 440 29.12 16.72 -6.59
N VAL A 441 29.42 15.79 -7.50
CA VAL A 441 30.56 14.87 -7.38
C VAL A 441 31.51 15.05 -8.55
N GLU A 442 32.76 14.58 -8.40
CA GLU A 442 33.70 14.59 -9.50
C GLU A 442 33.37 13.59 -10.60
N LYS A 443 33.76 13.89 -11.83
CA LYS A 443 33.53 12.99 -12.97
C LYS A 443 34.20 11.64 -12.73
N ARG A 444 33.52 10.57 -13.10
CA ARG A 444 33.97 9.16 -12.99
C ARG A 444 34.23 8.68 -11.56
N ASP A 445 33.80 9.41 -10.54
CA ASP A 445 33.85 8.98 -9.16
C ASP A 445 32.53 8.28 -8.78
N ALA A 446 32.49 6.99 -9.07
CA ALA A 446 31.31 6.17 -8.76
C ALA A 446 31.10 5.98 -7.25
N ASN A 447 32.18 6.05 -6.44
CA ASN A 447 32.07 5.89 -4.98
C ASN A 447 31.46 7.15 -4.37
N ALA A 448 31.97 8.33 -4.69
CA ALA A 448 31.35 9.58 -4.24
C ALA A 448 29.88 9.71 -4.67
N LEU A 449 29.55 9.26 -5.89
CA LEU A 449 28.16 9.23 -6.36
C LEU A 449 27.29 8.30 -5.51
N ALA A 450 27.78 7.09 -5.21
CA ALA A 450 27.08 6.12 -4.38
C ALA A 450 26.88 6.63 -2.95
N ASP A 451 27.90 7.24 -2.34
CA ASP A 451 27.83 7.81 -0.98
C ASP A 451 26.76 8.92 -0.87
N ARG A 452 26.65 9.79 -1.90
CA ARG A 452 25.63 10.84 -1.93
C ARG A 452 24.21 10.29 -2.13
N ILE A 453 24.06 9.25 -2.95
CA ILE A 453 22.78 8.55 -3.11
C ILE A 453 22.39 7.88 -1.78
N GLU A 454 23.30 7.15 -1.13
CA GLU A 454 23.06 6.50 0.16
C GLU A 454 22.69 7.53 1.24
N PHE A 455 23.40 8.66 1.28
CA PHE A 455 23.10 9.74 2.21
C PHE A 455 21.65 10.22 2.04
N LEU A 456 21.19 10.57 0.83
CA LEU A 456 19.82 11.03 0.62
C LEU A 456 18.77 9.93 0.82
N LEU A 457 19.11 8.66 0.59
CA LEU A 457 18.20 7.53 0.87
C LEU A 457 18.00 7.31 2.37
N THR A 458 19.02 7.59 3.18
CA THR A 458 19.01 7.36 4.63
C THR A 458 18.59 8.59 5.45
N HIS A 459 18.54 9.79 4.84
CA HIS A 459 18.18 11.06 5.50
C HIS A 459 17.00 11.73 4.78
N PRO A 460 15.77 11.27 5.00
CA PRO A 460 14.57 11.78 4.31
C PRO A 460 14.31 13.27 4.57
N GLU A 461 14.67 13.79 5.75
CA GLU A 461 14.58 15.21 6.09
C GLU A 461 15.50 16.08 5.22
N GLU A 462 16.73 15.64 4.98
CA GLU A 462 17.68 16.34 4.09
C GLU A 462 17.23 16.26 2.63
N ARG A 463 16.71 15.10 2.22
CA ARG A 463 16.13 14.90 0.89
C ARG A 463 15.00 15.90 0.62
N LEU A 464 14.06 16.04 1.58
CA LEU A 464 12.97 17.00 1.49
C LEU A 464 13.47 18.45 1.50
N ARG A 465 14.40 18.79 2.40
CA ARG A 465 15.00 20.13 2.50
C ARG A 465 15.64 20.55 1.18
N MET A 466 16.46 19.67 0.60
CA MET A 466 17.16 19.94 -0.66
C MET A 466 16.19 20.04 -1.84
N GLY A 467 15.15 19.20 -1.89
CA GLY A 467 14.12 19.29 -2.91
C GLY A 467 13.38 20.62 -2.89
N ILE A 468 12.96 21.08 -1.70
CA ILE A 468 12.31 22.38 -1.50
C ILE A 468 13.25 23.52 -1.91
N ALA A 469 14.53 23.47 -1.50
CA ALA A 469 15.51 24.49 -1.87
C ALA A 469 15.73 24.55 -3.40
N GLY A 470 15.76 23.39 -4.08
CA GLY A 470 15.82 23.31 -5.54
C GLY A 470 14.62 23.95 -6.22
N TYR A 471 13.41 23.62 -5.77
CA TYR A 471 12.18 24.24 -6.27
C TYR A 471 12.17 25.77 -6.12
N GLN A 472 12.59 26.26 -4.95
CA GLN A 472 12.67 27.70 -4.70
C GLN A 472 13.66 28.39 -5.66
N LYS A 473 14.84 27.80 -5.86
CA LYS A 473 15.83 28.32 -6.81
C LYS A 473 15.29 28.31 -8.25
N PHE A 474 14.67 27.19 -8.68
CA PHE A 474 14.01 27.10 -9.99
C PHE A 474 13.00 28.24 -10.18
N LYS A 475 12.08 28.42 -9.22
CA LYS A 475 11.04 29.42 -9.26
C LYS A 475 11.57 30.85 -9.32
N ASN A 476 12.66 31.11 -8.59
CA ASN A 476 13.24 32.46 -8.50
C ASN A 476 14.12 32.81 -9.69
N GLU A 477 14.81 31.82 -10.31
CA GLU A 477 15.87 32.10 -11.26
C GLU A 477 15.64 31.49 -12.66
N PHE A 478 14.96 30.35 -12.78
CA PHE A 478 15.02 29.55 -14.01
C PHE A 478 13.69 29.38 -14.75
N THR A 479 12.62 30.03 -14.29
CA THR A 479 11.34 30.01 -15.02
C THR A 479 11.44 30.79 -16.33
N LEU A 480 10.59 30.44 -17.31
CA LEU A 480 10.57 31.13 -18.63
C LEU A 480 10.43 32.66 -18.51
N PRO A 481 9.54 33.23 -17.67
CA PRO A 481 9.47 34.67 -17.49
C PRO A 481 10.77 35.31 -16.98
N LYS A 482 11.50 34.59 -16.12
CA LYS A 482 12.80 35.06 -15.61
C LYS A 482 13.88 35.06 -16.71
N PHE A 483 13.87 34.02 -17.54
CA PHE A 483 14.73 33.94 -18.70
C PHE A 483 14.44 35.07 -19.70
N GLU A 484 13.18 35.29 -20.06
CA GLU A 484 12.76 36.36 -20.96
C GLU A 484 13.17 37.74 -20.47
N THR A 485 12.99 37.99 -19.16
CA THR A 485 13.42 39.26 -18.54
C THR A 485 14.91 39.50 -18.68
N ARG A 486 15.73 38.48 -18.38
CA ARG A 486 17.19 38.55 -18.53
C ARG A 486 17.63 38.74 -19.97
N MET A 487 17.02 38.01 -20.90
CA MET A 487 17.32 38.16 -22.32
C MET A 487 16.98 39.57 -22.83
N LYS A 488 15.84 40.15 -22.43
CA LYS A 488 15.48 41.49 -22.74
C LYS A 488 16.54 42.51 -22.27
N GLN A 489 16.98 42.41 -21.02
CA GLN A 489 18.02 43.28 -20.46
C GLN A 489 19.36 43.16 -21.20
N ILE A 490 19.77 41.93 -21.59
CA ILE A 490 20.99 41.70 -22.36
C ILE A 490 20.89 42.36 -23.75
N LEU A 491 19.75 42.18 -24.42
CA LEU A 491 19.53 42.75 -25.75
C LEU A 491 19.47 44.29 -25.73
N GLU A 492 18.84 44.86 -24.68
CA GLU A 492 18.79 46.31 -24.49
C GLU A 492 20.18 46.89 -24.29
N ARG A 493 21.01 46.30 -23.43
CA ARG A 493 22.44 46.70 -23.23
C ARG A 493 23.26 46.56 -24.52
N ALA A 494 23.13 45.44 -25.21
CA ALA A 494 23.85 45.25 -26.47
C ALA A 494 23.47 46.28 -27.53
N ASN A 495 22.24 46.75 -27.53
CA ASN A 495 21.77 47.79 -28.45
C ASN A 495 22.23 49.21 -28.06
N GLU A 496 22.54 49.45 -26.77
CA GLU A 496 23.11 50.70 -26.28
C GLU A 496 24.63 50.82 -26.51
N GLU A 497 25.32 49.70 -26.65
CA GLU A 497 26.80 49.61 -26.82
C GLU A 497 27.23 49.56 -28.29
N TRP A 498 26.31 49.46 -29.25
CA TRP A 498 26.51 49.48 -30.70
C TRP A 498 25.95 50.75 -31.33
#